data_8b96dfa508993a4c3af70a409ea46f33
#
_entry.id   8b96dfa508993a4c3af70a409ea46f33
#
_cell.length_a   1.000
_cell.length_b   1.000
_cell.length_c   1.000
_cell.angle_alpha   90.00
_cell.angle_beta   90.00
_cell.angle_gamma   90.00
#
_symmetry.space_group_name_H-M   'P 1'
#
loop_
_entity.id
_entity.type
_entity.pdbx_description
1 polymer ?
#
loop_
_entity_poly.entity_id
_entity_poly.type
_entity_poly.pdbx_seq_one_letter_code
_entity_poly.pdbx_strand_id
1 'polypeptide(L)'
;MDVLINHLTLKDSGYQTMSKILLKNGYTEHPEKYFSFIKTVEIDGEKYDVDVDILAGIYGGTASKKRSQHVQGIKALKATGGNFAFEFPPQQVKIQAERVDGAIDSAVINVVAVVPYMIMKTAAMGRGKAKDAYDIYFVIKHYAGGVEALAKEFDTVRDRPMVKEMKEKLLDKSRIGESCGS
;
A
#
# COMPACT_ATOMS: atom_id res chain seq x y z
N MET A 1 9.11 -0.43 1.22
CA MET A 1 8.10 0.66 1.07
C MET A 1 7.20 0.33 -0.10
N ASP A 2 5.88 0.50 0.04
CA ASP A 2 4.92 0.23 -1.03
C ASP A 2 4.52 1.54 -1.72
N VAL A 3 4.71 1.64 -3.04
CA VAL A 3 4.32 2.80 -3.85
C VAL A 3 3.15 2.42 -4.75
N LEU A 4 1.98 2.97 -4.46
CA LEU A 4 0.79 2.76 -5.29
C LEU A 4 0.73 3.79 -6.40
N ILE A 5 0.57 3.31 -7.63
CA ILE A 5 0.53 4.15 -8.83
C ILE A 5 -0.86 4.15 -9.47
N ASN A 6 -1.29 5.35 -9.89
CA ASN A 6 -2.53 5.51 -10.66
C ASN A 6 -2.26 5.28 -12.14
N HIS A 7 -2.38 4.03 -12.57
CA HIS A 7 -2.15 3.65 -13.96
C HIS A 7 -3.17 4.21 -14.96
N LEU A 8 -4.31 4.73 -14.48
CA LEU A 8 -5.34 5.31 -15.35
C LEU A 8 -5.00 6.74 -15.77
N THR A 9 -4.22 7.46 -14.98
CA THR A 9 -3.88 8.86 -15.21
C THR A 9 -2.41 9.08 -15.61
N LEU A 10 -1.55 8.12 -15.31
CA LEU A 10 -0.15 8.18 -15.68
C LEU A 10 0.03 7.88 -17.16
N LYS A 11 0.52 8.86 -17.90
CA LYS A 11 1.00 8.67 -19.27
C LYS A 11 2.36 7.98 -19.24
N ASP A 12 2.74 7.31 -20.34
CA ASP A 12 4.00 6.54 -20.48
C ASP A 12 5.26 7.29 -20.00
N SER A 13 5.32 8.60 -20.21
CA SER A 13 6.42 9.45 -19.77
C SER A 13 6.60 9.52 -18.25
N GLY A 14 5.52 9.42 -17.48
CA GLY A 14 5.58 9.50 -16.02
C GLY A 14 6.21 8.24 -15.39
N TYR A 15 5.95 7.09 -15.96
CA TYR A 15 6.51 5.81 -15.50
C TYR A 15 8.00 5.66 -15.79
N GLN A 16 8.38 5.97 -17.02
CA GLN A 16 9.80 5.98 -17.37
C GLN A 16 10.59 6.92 -16.46
N THR A 17 9.95 8.01 -16.04
CA THR A 17 10.57 8.96 -15.10
C THR A 17 10.78 8.33 -13.72
N MET A 18 9.82 7.59 -13.18
CA MET A 18 9.94 6.95 -11.86
C MET A 18 11.06 5.90 -11.84
N SER A 19 11.09 4.97 -12.80
CA SER A 19 12.18 4.00 -12.91
C SER A 19 13.54 4.68 -13.05
N LYS A 20 13.64 5.69 -13.92
CA LYS A 20 14.87 6.46 -14.09
C LYS A 20 15.32 7.16 -12.81
N ILE A 21 14.37 7.70 -12.04
CA ILE A 21 14.68 8.34 -10.75
C ILE A 21 15.21 7.30 -9.76
N LEU A 22 14.57 6.14 -9.65
CA LEU A 22 15.02 5.07 -8.77
C LEU A 22 16.44 4.59 -9.17
N LEU A 23 16.66 4.28 -10.44
CA LEU A 23 17.96 3.87 -10.96
C LEU A 23 19.03 4.95 -10.73
N LYS A 24 18.71 6.22 -11.01
CA LYS A 24 19.63 7.35 -10.79
C LYS A 24 19.99 7.51 -9.29
N ASN A 25 19.12 7.11 -8.37
CA ASN A 25 19.36 7.16 -6.93
C ASN A 25 19.98 5.87 -6.38
N GLY A 26 20.50 5.00 -7.25
CA GLY A 26 21.24 3.79 -6.86
C GLY A 26 20.36 2.61 -6.47
N TYR A 27 19.08 2.64 -6.81
CA TYR A 27 18.24 1.45 -6.76
C TYR A 27 18.50 0.59 -8.00
N THR A 28 18.37 -0.72 -7.86
CA THR A 28 18.38 -1.69 -8.96
C THR A 28 17.10 -2.49 -8.95
N GLU A 29 16.75 -3.13 -10.05
CA GLU A 29 15.65 -4.08 -10.07
C GLU A 29 15.94 -5.23 -9.10
N HIS A 30 14.93 -5.60 -8.28
CA HIS A 30 15.10 -6.67 -7.31
C HIS A 30 15.21 -8.03 -8.05
N PRO A 31 16.24 -8.87 -7.76
CA PRO A 31 16.51 -10.09 -8.51
C PRO A 31 15.36 -11.12 -8.46
N GLU A 32 14.62 -11.17 -7.37
CA GLU A 32 13.54 -12.15 -7.16
C GLU A 32 12.13 -11.57 -7.26
N LYS A 33 11.96 -10.25 -7.02
CA LYS A 33 10.67 -9.58 -7.01
C LYS A 33 10.56 -8.62 -8.19
N TYR A 34 10.06 -9.08 -9.29
CA TYR A 34 9.92 -8.32 -10.55
C TYR A 34 9.11 -7.02 -10.49
N PHE A 35 8.46 -6.73 -9.36
CA PHE A 35 7.71 -5.51 -9.08
C PHE A 35 8.41 -4.60 -8.07
N SER A 36 9.64 -4.90 -7.70
CA SER A 36 10.38 -4.24 -6.65
C SER A 36 11.71 -3.70 -7.14
N PHE A 37 12.13 -2.61 -6.54
CA PHE A 37 13.49 -2.09 -6.64
C PHE A 37 14.15 -2.22 -5.28
N ILE A 38 15.47 -2.45 -5.29
CA ILE A 38 16.25 -2.63 -4.07
C ILE A 38 17.49 -1.72 -4.09
N LYS A 39 17.83 -1.19 -2.94
CA LYS A 39 19.08 -0.47 -2.70
C LYS A 39 19.65 -0.89 -1.36
N THR A 40 20.90 -1.34 -1.36
CA THR A 40 21.64 -1.57 -0.12
C THR A 40 22.24 -0.26 0.36
N VAL A 41 21.99 0.11 1.60
CA VAL A 41 22.59 1.25 2.29
C VAL A 41 23.42 0.75 3.45
N GLU A 42 24.50 1.48 3.78
CA GLU A 42 25.34 1.17 4.93
C GLU A 42 25.14 2.25 6.00
N ILE A 43 24.81 1.83 7.22
CA ILE A 43 24.61 2.69 8.39
C ILE A 43 25.40 2.06 9.53
N ASP A 44 26.32 2.81 10.12
CA ASP A 44 27.18 2.38 11.24
C ASP A 44 27.95 1.06 10.97
N GLY A 45 28.35 0.88 9.71
CA GLY A 45 29.09 -0.33 9.27
C GLY A 45 28.21 -1.55 8.99
N GLU A 46 26.90 -1.45 9.21
CA GLU A 46 25.92 -2.50 8.87
C GLU A 46 25.20 -2.21 7.57
N LYS A 47 24.90 -3.26 6.80
CA LYS A 47 24.22 -3.16 5.50
C LYS A 47 22.74 -3.45 5.66
N TYR A 48 21.91 -2.56 5.13
CA TYR A 48 20.46 -2.66 5.11
C TYR A 48 19.92 -2.60 3.69
N ASP A 49 19.04 -3.52 3.37
CA ASP A 49 18.34 -3.51 2.09
C ASP A 49 17.04 -2.73 2.18
N VAL A 50 16.89 -1.75 1.30
CA VAL A 50 15.70 -0.89 1.20
C VAL A 50 14.92 -1.28 -0.04
N ASP A 51 13.80 -1.96 0.15
CA ASP A 51 12.88 -2.35 -0.92
C ASP A 51 11.86 -1.24 -1.23
N VAL A 52 11.60 -1.02 -2.52
CA VAL A 52 10.50 -0.19 -3.03
C VAL A 52 9.62 -1.05 -3.93
N ASP A 53 8.47 -1.48 -3.42
CA ASP A 53 7.51 -2.29 -4.15
C ASP A 53 6.55 -1.39 -4.94
N ILE A 54 6.40 -1.68 -6.22
CA ILE A 54 5.48 -0.95 -7.10
C ILE A 54 4.16 -1.70 -7.18
N LEU A 55 3.09 -1.02 -6.75
CA LEU A 55 1.73 -1.54 -6.77
C LEU A 55 0.87 -0.74 -7.76
N ALA A 56 -0.07 -1.41 -8.38
CA ALA A 56 -1.10 -0.77 -9.20
C ALA A 56 -2.45 -1.42 -8.95
N GLY A 57 -3.51 -0.65 -9.04
CA GLY A 57 -4.87 -1.19 -9.03
C GLY A 57 -5.05 -2.21 -10.16
N ILE A 58 -6.00 -3.11 -10.04
CA ILE A 58 -6.25 -4.13 -11.05
C ILE A 58 -6.67 -3.44 -12.35
N TYR A 59 -5.91 -3.71 -13.44
CA TYR A 59 -6.15 -3.17 -14.78
C TYR A 59 -6.65 -4.27 -15.71
N GLY A 60 -7.57 -3.90 -16.59
CA GLY A 60 -8.01 -4.78 -17.69
C GLY A 60 -8.91 -5.92 -17.26
N GLY A 61 -9.66 -5.76 -16.21
CA GLY A 61 -10.75 -6.65 -15.77
C GLY A 61 -10.39 -8.12 -15.82
N THR A 62 -10.67 -8.84 -14.79
CA THR A 62 -10.83 -10.27 -14.87
C THR A 62 -9.61 -11.15 -14.79
N ALA A 63 -9.68 -12.19 -14.78
CA ALA A 63 -9.28 -13.57 -15.07
C ALA A 63 -7.79 -13.90 -15.07
N SER A 64 -6.85 -13.00 -15.11
CA SER A 64 -5.45 -13.39 -14.98
C SER A 64 -5.13 -13.74 -13.52
N LYS A 65 -4.92 -15.03 -13.26
CA LYS A 65 -4.41 -15.57 -11.97
C LYS A 65 -3.01 -15.03 -11.61
N LYS A 66 -2.34 -14.32 -12.53
CA LYS A 66 -1.03 -13.73 -12.27
C LYS A 66 -1.14 -12.58 -11.28
N ARG A 67 -0.30 -12.59 -10.27
CA ARG A 67 -0.24 -11.54 -9.23
C ARG A 67 0.29 -10.20 -9.75
N SER A 68 0.88 -10.19 -10.93
CA SER A 68 1.45 -9.00 -11.56
C SER A 68 0.68 -8.60 -12.79
N GLN A 69 0.88 -7.35 -13.16
CA GLN A 69 0.43 -6.78 -14.42
C GLN A 69 1.52 -5.88 -14.98
N HIS A 70 1.58 -5.79 -16.30
CA HIS A 70 2.40 -4.77 -16.96
C HIS A 70 1.56 -3.50 -17.06
N VAL A 71 2.11 -2.43 -16.53
CA VAL A 71 1.52 -1.11 -16.61
C VAL A 71 2.59 -0.21 -17.21
N GLN A 72 2.39 0.17 -18.47
CA GLN A 72 3.28 1.11 -19.17
C GLN A 72 4.78 0.75 -19.10
N GLY A 73 5.10 -0.52 -19.34
CA GLY A 73 6.49 -1.01 -19.37
C GLY A 73 7.08 -1.38 -18.02
N ILE A 74 6.38 -1.11 -16.90
CA ILE A 74 6.80 -1.56 -15.56
C ILE A 74 5.93 -2.73 -15.11
N LYS A 75 6.56 -3.72 -14.50
CA LYS A 75 5.82 -4.77 -13.79
C LYS A 75 5.41 -4.25 -12.43
N ALA A 76 4.12 -4.26 -12.16
CA ALA A 76 3.55 -3.85 -10.88
C ALA A 76 2.79 -5.02 -10.24
N LEU A 77 2.80 -5.08 -8.91
CA LEU A 77 1.99 -6.02 -8.16
C LEU A 77 0.53 -5.54 -8.19
N LYS A 78 -0.40 -6.46 -8.45
CA LYS A 78 -1.82 -6.15 -8.41
C LYS A 78 -2.28 -5.87 -6.97
N ALA A 79 -2.84 -4.69 -6.76
CA ALA A 79 -3.44 -4.29 -5.50
C ALA A 79 -4.96 -4.19 -5.65
N THR A 80 -5.68 -5.15 -5.07
CA THR A 80 -7.14 -5.09 -5.00
C THR A 80 -7.56 -3.88 -4.18
N GLY A 81 -8.44 -3.05 -4.73
CA GLY A 81 -8.82 -1.78 -4.10
C GLY A 81 -7.88 -0.62 -4.39
N GLY A 82 -6.75 -0.85 -5.09
CA GLY A 82 -5.78 0.21 -5.38
C GLY A 82 -6.34 1.36 -6.22
N ASN A 83 -7.25 1.08 -7.17
CA ASN A 83 -7.90 2.15 -7.93
C ASN A 83 -8.80 3.02 -7.05
N PHE A 84 -9.48 2.42 -6.07
CA PHE A 84 -10.33 3.13 -5.13
C PHE A 84 -9.56 4.14 -4.29
N ALA A 85 -8.27 3.88 -4.03
CA ALA A 85 -7.41 4.80 -3.29
C ALA A 85 -7.30 6.19 -3.95
N PHE A 86 -7.39 6.25 -5.26
CA PHE A 86 -7.27 7.51 -6.01
C PHE A 86 -8.58 8.29 -6.14
N GLU A 87 -9.68 7.77 -5.62
CA GLU A 87 -10.96 8.49 -5.49
C GLU A 87 -10.99 9.37 -4.23
N PHE A 88 -10.00 9.23 -3.34
CA PHE A 88 -9.87 9.96 -2.09
C PHE A 88 -8.67 10.91 -2.13
N PRO A 89 -8.77 12.09 -1.51
CA PRO A 89 -7.61 12.94 -1.33
C PRO A 89 -6.58 12.23 -0.44
N PRO A 90 -5.29 12.18 -0.85
CA PRO A 90 -4.26 11.60 -0.02
C PRO A 90 -4.01 12.45 1.22
N GLN A 91 -3.57 11.81 2.29
CA GLN A 91 -3.06 12.51 3.46
C GLN A 91 -1.60 12.93 3.21
N GLN A 92 -1.30 14.21 3.38
CA GLN A 92 0.06 14.70 3.30
C GLN A 92 0.75 14.54 4.65
N VAL A 93 1.84 13.80 4.67
CA VAL A 93 2.66 13.59 5.86
C VAL A 93 4.04 14.16 5.62
N LYS A 94 4.45 15.09 6.47
CA LYS A 94 5.84 15.60 6.50
C LYS A 94 6.68 14.61 7.30
N ILE A 95 7.68 14.03 6.66
CA ILE A 95 8.68 13.20 7.32
C ILE A 95 9.99 13.99 7.41
N GLN A 96 10.71 13.79 8.50
CA GLN A 96 12.04 14.34 8.72
C GLN A 96 12.94 13.22 9.19
N ALA A 97 14.15 13.18 8.69
CA ALA A 97 15.17 12.21 9.09
C ALA A 97 16.53 12.90 9.14
N GLU A 98 17.32 12.55 10.12
CA GLU A 98 18.71 12.94 10.18
C GLU A 98 19.54 12.04 9.28
N ARG A 99 20.39 12.64 8.48
CA ARG A 99 21.34 11.92 7.63
C ARG A 99 22.57 11.52 8.43
N VAL A 100 23.36 10.59 7.92
CA VAL A 100 24.62 10.14 8.54
C VAL A 100 25.61 11.30 8.76
N ASP A 101 25.52 12.36 7.93
CA ASP A 101 26.36 13.57 8.08
C ASP A 101 25.77 14.61 9.05
N GLY A 102 24.69 14.28 9.77
CA GLY A 102 24.01 15.16 10.73
C GLY A 102 23.05 16.17 10.09
N ALA A 103 22.95 16.23 8.78
CA ALA A 103 21.99 17.12 8.11
C ALA A 103 20.56 16.56 8.23
N ILE A 104 19.59 17.46 8.40
CA ILE A 104 18.17 17.07 8.47
C ILE A 104 17.55 17.18 7.07
N ASP A 105 17.14 16.05 6.53
CA ASP A 105 16.31 16.01 5.33
C ASP A 105 14.83 16.01 5.69
N SER A 106 14.01 16.65 4.87
CA SER A 106 12.57 16.62 5.02
C SER A 106 11.89 16.38 3.67
N ALA A 107 10.83 15.57 3.68
CA ALA A 107 10.00 15.33 2.52
C ALA A 107 8.52 15.36 2.91
N VAL A 108 7.67 15.79 1.98
CA VAL A 108 6.22 15.63 2.10
C VAL A 108 5.82 14.47 1.21
N ILE A 109 5.22 13.46 1.82
CA ILE A 109 4.74 12.28 1.10
C ILE A 109 3.21 12.24 1.12
N ASN A 110 2.63 11.74 0.03
CA ASN A 110 1.21 11.45 -0.05
C ASN A 110 0.97 10.02 0.47
N VAL A 111 0.20 9.90 1.54
CA VAL A 111 -0.20 8.62 2.13
C VAL A 111 -1.65 8.34 1.77
N VAL A 112 -1.95 7.09 1.46
CA VAL A 112 -3.31 6.66 1.14
C VAL A 112 -4.26 6.97 2.30
N ALA A 113 -5.48 7.45 2.00
CA ALA A 113 -6.51 7.69 3.00
C ALA A 113 -6.92 6.39 3.73
N VAL A 114 -7.43 6.50 4.94
CA VAL A 114 -7.70 5.37 5.84
C VAL A 114 -8.68 4.36 5.25
N VAL A 115 -9.76 4.82 4.63
CA VAL A 115 -10.81 3.94 4.08
C VAL A 115 -10.24 3.03 2.97
N PRO A 116 -9.63 3.54 1.89
CA PRO A 116 -9.04 2.68 0.88
C PRO A 116 -7.87 1.85 1.42
N TYR A 117 -7.10 2.35 2.38
CA TYR A 117 -6.06 1.55 3.05
C TYR A 117 -6.66 0.29 3.69
N MET A 118 -7.71 0.44 4.50
CA MET A 118 -8.35 -0.69 5.16
C MET A 118 -8.98 -1.67 4.16
N ILE A 119 -9.55 -1.19 3.08
CA ILE A 119 -10.09 -2.04 1.99
C ILE A 119 -8.96 -2.87 1.37
N MET A 120 -7.84 -2.25 1.03
CA MET A 120 -6.68 -2.95 0.46
C MET A 120 -6.11 -3.98 1.43
N LYS A 121 -6.00 -3.67 2.72
CA LYS A 121 -5.52 -4.58 3.76
C LYS A 121 -6.49 -5.76 3.98
N THR A 122 -7.79 -5.51 4.03
CA THR A 122 -8.80 -6.58 4.14
C THR A 122 -8.77 -7.51 2.93
N ALA A 123 -8.62 -6.98 1.72
CA ALA A 123 -8.43 -7.79 0.53
C ALA A 123 -7.15 -8.63 0.61
N ALA A 124 -6.10 -8.11 1.24
CA ALA A 124 -4.83 -8.81 1.43
C ALA A 124 -4.89 -9.93 2.48
N MET A 125 -5.76 -9.84 3.49
CA MET A 125 -5.94 -10.86 4.56
C MET A 125 -6.23 -12.25 4.01
N GLY A 126 -6.86 -12.36 2.84
CA GLY A 126 -7.09 -13.64 2.16
C GLY A 126 -5.80 -14.41 1.84
N ARG A 127 -4.63 -13.78 1.92
CA ARG A 127 -3.31 -14.41 1.73
C ARG A 127 -2.76 -15.06 2.99
N GLY A 128 -3.47 -14.96 4.14
CA GLY A 128 -3.09 -15.61 5.40
C GLY A 128 -1.92 -14.94 6.14
N LYS A 129 -1.54 -13.71 5.80
CA LYS A 129 -0.48 -13.00 6.52
C LYS A 129 -1.04 -12.34 7.78
N ALA A 130 -0.59 -12.76 8.96
CA ALA A 130 -0.97 -12.17 10.25
C ALA A 130 -0.73 -10.65 10.32
N LYS A 131 0.29 -10.15 9.64
CA LYS A 131 0.59 -8.73 9.55
C LYS A 131 -0.57 -7.90 9.00
N ASP A 132 -1.30 -8.39 7.99
CA ASP A 132 -2.40 -7.63 7.39
C ASP A 132 -3.55 -7.43 8.40
N ALA A 133 -3.83 -8.41 9.26
CA ALA A 133 -4.80 -8.29 10.34
C ALA A 133 -4.31 -7.33 11.45
N TYR A 134 -3.03 -7.41 11.81
CA TYR A 134 -2.42 -6.50 12.78
C TYR A 134 -2.47 -5.04 12.30
N ASP A 135 -2.18 -4.79 11.03
CA ASP A 135 -2.24 -3.45 10.44
C ASP A 135 -3.65 -2.85 10.54
N ILE A 136 -4.70 -3.65 10.31
CA ILE A 136 -6.10 -3.23 10.48
C ILE A 136 -6.40 -2.92 11.95
N TYR A 137 -6.03 -3.83 12.87
CA TYR A 137 -6.20 -3.64 14.31
C TYR A 137 -5.50 -2.35 14.78
N PHE A 138 -4.27 -2.12 14.33
CA PHE A 138 -3.48 -0.95 14.69
C PHE A 138 -4.20 0.35 14.26
N VAL A 139 -4.72 0.40 13.03
CA VAL A 139 -5.49 1.56 12.55
C VAL A 139 -6.72 1.79 13.40
N ILE A 140 -7.52 0.76 13.66
CA ILE A 140 -8.74 0.89 14.48
C ILE A 140 -8.41 1.42 15.88
N LYS A 141 -7.34 0.88 16.49
CA LYS A 141 -6.93 1.23 17.86
C LYS A 141 -6.39 2.66 17.97
N HIS A 142 -5.68 3.13 16.95
CA HIS A 142 -4.93 4.39 16.99
C HIS A 142 -5.52 5.49 16.10
N TYR A 143 -6.70 5.28 15.53
CA TYR A 143 -7.35 6.31 14.71
C TYR A 143 -7.67 7.55 15.54
N ALA A 144 -7.28 8.72 15.03
CA ALA A 144 -7.56 9.98 15.70
C ALA A 144 -9.07 10.20 15.81
N GLY A 145 -9.58 10.42 17.04
CA GLY A 145 -11.01 10.54 17.32
C GLY A 145 -11.72 9.20 17.57
N GLY A 146 -10.98 8.07 17.58
CA GLY A 146 -11.51 6.76 17.97
C GLY A 146 -12.34 6.05 16.89
N VAL A 147 -12.98 4.96 17.30
CA VAL A 147 -13.73 4.07 16.41
C VAL A 147 -14.95 4.78 15.80
N GLU A 148 -15.60 5.65 16.54
CA GLU A 148 -16.77 6.42 16.08
C GLU A 148 -16.39 7.39 14.94
N ALA A 149 -15.24 8.04 15.05
CA ALA A 149 -14.74 8.92 14.00
C ALA A 149 -14.34 8.11 12.76
N LEU A 150 -13.68 6.96 12.94
CA LEU A 150 -13.36 6.05 11.85
C LEU A 150 -14.64 5.53 11.16
N ALA A 151 -15.67 5.16 11.91
CA ALA A 151 -16.94 4.71 11.35
C ALA A 151 -17.59 5.77 10.45
N LYS A 152 -17.54 7.04 10.83
CA LYS A 152 -18.05 8.16 10.01
C LYS A 152 -17.32 8.29 8.66
N GLU A 153 -16.03 7.99 8.60
CA GLU A 153 -15.30 7.96 7.32
C GLU A 153 -15.91 6.92 6.37
N PHE A 154 -16.30 5.76 6.91
CA PHE A 154 -16.93 4.69 6.12
C PHE A 154 -18.37 4.99 5.74
N ASP A 155 -19.10 5.75 6.53
CA ASP A 155 -20.52 6.10 6.25
C ASP A 155 -20.67 6.85 4.92
N THR A 156 -19.68 7.65 4.54
CA THR A 156 -19.69 8.42 3.28
C THR A 156 -19.65 7.51 2.04
N VAL A 157 -19.18 6.29 2.20
CA VAL A 157 -18.96 5.32 1.13
C VAL A 157 -19.57 3.93 1.39
N ARG A 158 -20.38 3.80 2.42
CA ARG A 158 -20.95 2.52 2.91
C ARG A 158 -21.64 1.69 1.84
N ASP A 159 -22.20 2.35 0.82
CA ASP A 159 -22.93 1.68 -0.25
C ASP A 159 -22.06 1.18 -1.38
N ARG A 160 -20.78 1.52 -1.38
CA ARG A 160 -19.81 1.04 -2.38
C ARG A 160 -19.61 -0.48 -2.22
N PRO A 161 -19.61 -1.25 -3.33
CA PRO A 161 -19.46 -2.71 -3.29
C PRO A 161 -18.22 -3.17 -2.53
N MET A 162 -17.09 -2.48 -2.72
CA MET A 162 -15.83 -2.83 -2.04
C MET A 162 -15.90 -2.64 -0.52
N VAL A 163 -16.66 -1.65 -0.04
CA VAL A 163 -16.85 -1.40 1.40
C VAL A 163 -17.73 -2.50 2.00
N LYS A 164 -18.80 -2.90 1.29
CA LYS A 164 -19.67 -4.02 1.71
C LYS A 164 -18.88 -5.34 1.78
N GLU A 165 -18.10 -5.65 0.75
CA GLU A 165 -17.23 -6.83 0.72
C GLU A 165 -16.19 -6.83 1.85
N MET A 166 -15.56 -5.68 2.11
CA MET A 166 -14.63 -5.51 3.23
C MET A 166 -15.31 -5.84 4.56
N LYS A 167 -16.50 -5.26 4.82
CA LYS A 167 -17.26 -5.48 6.04
C LYS A 167 -17.59 -6.97 6.24
N GLU A 168 -18.08 -7.64 5.22
CA GLU A 168 -18.38 -9.07 5.26
C GLU A 168 -17.13 -9.89 5.62
N LYS A 169 -16.01 -9.63 4.94
CA LYS A 169 -14.74 -10.34 5.22
C LYS A 169 -14.23 -10.12 6.64
N LEU A 170 -14.36 -8.93 7.18
CA LEU A 170 -13.96 -8.64 8.57
C LEU A 170 -14.85 -9.38 9.57
N LEU A 171 -16.17 -9.38 9.35
CA LEU A 171 -17.13 -10.09 10.21
C LEU A 171 -16.89 -11.61 10.18
N ASP A 172 -16.64 -12.19 9.02
CA ASP A 172 -16.37 -13.63 8.90
C ASP A 172 -15.09 -14.01 9.66
N LYS A 173 -14.04 -13.19 9.56
CA LYS A 173 -12.78 -13.46 10.26
C LYS A 173 -12.89 -13.30 11.77
N SER A 174 -13.69 -12.35 12.27
CA SER A 174 -13.91 -12.18 13.72
C SER A 174 -14.66 -13.38 14.32
N ARG A 175 -15.66 -13.94 13.62
CA ARG A 175 -16.41 -15.12 14.05
C ARG A 175 -15.56 -16.38 14.18
N ILE A 176 -14.56 -16.55 13.29
CA ILE A 176 -13.65 -17.70 13.36
C ILE A 176 -12.74 -17.61 14.61
N GLY A 177 -12.37 -16.41 15.03
CA GLY A 177 -11.58 -16.21 16.26
C GLY A 177 -12.33 -16.58 17.53
N GLU A 178 -13.64 -16.40 17.59
CA GLU A 178 -14.47 -16.76 18.74
C GLU A 178 -14.67 -18.30 18.88
N SER A 179 -14.61 -19.04 17.78
CA SER A 179 -14.78 -20.51 17.77
C SER A 179 -13.53 -21.30 18.19
N CYS A 180 -12.36 -20.66 18.30
CA CYS A 180 -11.10 -21.29 18.72
C CYS A 180 -10.77 -21.06 20.21
N GLY A 181 -11.64 -20.42 20.97
CA GLY A 181 -11.43 -20.04 22.37
C GLY A 181 -12.36 -20.77 23.37
N SER A 182 -12.96 -21.90 23.00
CA SER A 182 -13.79 -22.74 23.89
C SER A 182 -13.22 -24.14 24.04
#